data_52a37d50258a121c2fe7435fce17927f
#
_entry.id   52a37d50258a121c2fe7435fce17927f
#
_cell.length_a   1.000
_cell.length_b   1.000
_cell.length_c   1.000
_cell.angle_alpha   90.00
_cell.angle_beta   90.00
_cell.angle_gamma   90.00
#
_symmetry.space_group_name_H-M   'P 1'
#
loop_
_entity.id
_entity.type
_entity.pdbx_description
1 polymer ?
#
loop_
_entity_poly.entity_id
_entity_poly.type
_entity_poly.pdbx_seq_one_letter_code
_entity_poly.pdbx_strand_id
1 'polypeptide(L)'
;MRPYLLLTPGPLTTSESVKTAMMTDWCTWDEDYNVHIVEEIRKGLVQLATRKTDEYTSILMQGSGTYCVEATLGSVITPKHKLLILSNGAYGDRMGNIAEYHGMNYDMLAFDETEQVSVEYVDDYLAHNAEITHVAVVHCETTTGILNPLKEIAHMVKMHGKKLIVDAMSSFGGVPLDVEELGIDFMISSANKCIQGVPGFGFIIARKSELQYCKGVSKSLSLDIYDQWETMEKGHGKWRFTSPTHVVRAFKQALAELLEEGGVEARYQRYCENHRILVEGMRSLGFQTLLDDAIQSPIITSFLYPHKDFDFKAFYLALKSKGFVIYPGKISKADTFRIGNIGD
;
A
#
# COMPACT_ATOMS: atom_id res chain seq x y z
N MET A 1 -6.10 17.00 26.34
CA MET A 1 -7.12 16.16 25.66
C MET A 1 -6.47 14.80 25.47
N ARG A 2 -7.09 13.69 25.88
CA ARG A 2 -6.50 12.36 25.70
C ARG A 2 -6.50 12.05 24.20
N PRO A 3 -5.38 11.65 23.57
CA PRO A 3 -5.37 11.33 22.16
C PRO A 3 -6.26 10.12 21.88
N TYR A 4 -6.90 10.10 20.70
CA TYR A 4 -7.67 8.94 20.24
C TYR A 4 -6.74 7.81 19.82
N LEU A 5 -7.14 6.57 20.09
CA LEU A 5 -6.59 5.39 19.45
C LEU A 5 -7.31 5.21 18.10
N LEU A 6 -6.57 5.28 17.02
CA LEU A 6 -7.09 5.17 15.67
C LEU A 6 -7.09 3.70 15.22
N LEU A 7 -8.21 3.04 15.35
CA LEU A 7 -8.43 1.68 14.87
C LEU A 7 -8.88 1.72 13.40
N THR A 8 -8.01 2.23 12.55
CA THR A 8 -8.27 2.51 11.14
C THR A 8 -7.19 1.90 10.26
N PRO A 9 -7.41 1.70 8.94
CA PRO A 9 -6.41 1.11 8.04
C PRO A 9 -5.31 2.11 7.63
N GLY A 10 -5.26 3.28 8.25
CA GLY A 10 -4.36 4.39 7.98
C GLY A 10 -5.10 5.64 7.43
N PRO A 11 -4.77 6.83 7.99
CA PRO A 11 -3.81 7.08 9.06
C PRO A 11 -4.13 6.32 10.35
N LEU A 12 -3.10 5.94 11.09
CA LEU A 12 -3.16 5.11 12.30
C LEU A 12 -2.55 5.84 13.50
N THR A 13 -2.65 5.26 14.69
CA THR A 13 -1.93 5.75 15.87
C THR A 13 -0.45 5.44 15.69
N THR A 14 0.39 6.49 15.75
CA THR A 14 1.84 6.38 15.73
C THR A 14 2.41 6.46 17.16
N SER A 15 3.59 5.90 17.37
CA SER A 15 4.32 5.99 18.64
C SER A 15 4.68 7.44 18.99
N GLU A 16 5.01 7.68 20.26
CA GLU A 16 5.46 9.00 20.69
C GLU A 16 6.84 9.37 20.11
N SER A 17 7.72 8.40 19.87
CA SER A 17 9.02 8.61 19.24
C SER A 17 8.89 9.04 17.78
N VAL A 18 7.95 8.46 17.02
CA VAL A 18 7.62 8.90 15.65
C VAL A 18 7.11 10.33 15.64
N LYS A 19 6.22 10.70 16.57
CA LYS A 19 5.72 12.09 16.70
C LYS A 19 6.82 13.06 17.09
N THR A 20 7.65 12.67 18.06
CA THR A 20 8.78 13.50 18.53
C THR A 20 9.80 13.74 17.42
N ALA A 21 10.01 12.78 16.53
CA ALA A 21 10.93 12.93 15.40
C ALA A 21 10.55 14.05 14.43
N MET A 22 9.30 14.53 14.45
CA MET A 22 8.85 15.68 13.66
C MET A 22 9.17 17.04 14.26
N MET A 23 9.68 17.10 15.47
CA MET A 23 9.92 18.38 16.19
C MET A 23 11.18 19.13 15.75
N THR A 24 11.95 18.57 14.80
CA THR A 24 13.20 19.15 14.31
C THR A 24 13.06 19.55 12.85
N ASP A 25 13.45 20.79 12.56
CA ASP A 25 13.56 21.30 11.19
C ASP A 25 14.81 20.75 10.50
N TRP A 26 14.70 20.41 9.21
CA TRP A 26 15.78 19.84 8.42
C TRP A 26 16.01 20.63 7.13
N CYS A 27 17.28 20.87 6.83
CA CYS A 27 17.69 21.49 5.58
C CYS A 27 17.84 20.45 4.46
N THR A 28 17.10 20.63 3.36
CA THR A 28 17.13 19.71 2.21
C THR A 28 18.38 19.83 1.33
N TRP A 29 19.30 20.70 1.72
CA TRP A 29 20.59 20.88 1.03
C TRP A 29 21.71 20.07 1.68
N ASP A 30 21.62 19.79 2.97
CA ASP A 30 22.68 19.18 3.76
C ASP A 30 22.71 17.65 3.67
N GLU A 31 23.91 17.08 3.84
CA GLU A 31 24.14 15.63 3.89
C GLU A 31 23.38 14.97 5.05
N ASP A 32 23.26 15.67 6.19
CA ASP A 32 22.52 15.18 7.36
C ASP A 32 21.09 14.75 7.04
N TYR A 33 20.44 15.47 6.13
CA TYR A 33 19.10 15.09 5.67
C TYR A 33 19.15 14.13 4.48
N ASN A 34 19.89 14.48 3.43
CA ASN A 34 19.85 13.71 2.18
C ASN A 34 20.52 12.34 2.34
N VAL A 35 21.70 12.26 2.94
CA VAL A 35 22.45 11.00 3.10
C VAL A 35 21.96 10.23 4.34
N HIS A 36 21.93 10.89 5.50
CA HIS A 36 21.67 10.21 6.77
C HIS A 36 20.19 10.00 7.09
N ILE A 37 19.25 10.57 6.33
CA ILE A 37 17.84 10.29 6.49
C ILE A 37 17.28 9.67 5.20
N VAL A 38 17.31 10.37 4.07
CA VAL A 38 16.64 9.93 2.84
C VAL A 38 17.28 8.67 2.27
N GLU A 39 18.61 8.63 2.10
CA GLU A 39 19.30 7.45 1.55
C GLU A 39 19.21 6.24 2.48
N GLU A 40 19.24 6.43 3.79
CA GLU A 40 19.04 5.32 4.73
C GLU A 40 17.61 4.76 4.65
N ILE A 41 16.60 5.63 4.50
CA ILE A 41 15.22 5.18 4.23
C ILE A 41 15.16 4.40 2.92
N ARG A 42 15.75 4.92 1.85
CA ARG A 42 15.74 4.27 0.54
C ARG A 42 16.34 2.86 0.60
N LYS A 43 17.51 2.74 1.24
CA LYS A 43 18.18 1.44 1.44
C LYS A 43 17.36 0.50 2.32
N GLY A 44 16.85 1.00 3.45
CA GLY A 44 16.03 0.22 4.37
C GLY A 44 14.75 -0.32 3.72
N LEU A 45 14.08 0.47 2.89
CA LEU A 45 12.90 0.04 2.14
C LEU A 45 13.20 -1.10 1.16
N VAL A 46 14.33 -1.03 0.44
CA VAL A 46 14.75 -2.11 -0.47
C VAL A 46 15.11 -3.37 0.32
N GLN A 47 15.81 -3.23 1.45
CA GLN A 47 16.15 -4.36 2.32
C GLN A 47 14.93 -5.05 2.94
N LEU A 48 13.85 -4.29 3.21
CA LEU A 48 12.57 -4.86 3.64
C LEU A 48 11.83 -5.57 2.51
N ALA A 49 12.03 -5.12 1.27
CA ALA A 49 11.31 -5.62 0.12
C ALA A 49 11.94 -6.87 -0.51
N THR A 50 13.26 -7.06 -0.39
CA THR A 50 13.96 -8.20 -1.00
C THR A 50 15.37 -8.38 -0.47
N ARG A 51 15.90 -9.60 -0.62
CA ARG A 51 17.32 -9.91 -0.40
C ARG A 51 18.21 -9.53 -1.60
N LYS A 52 17.63 -9.32 -2.79
CA LYS A 52 18.34 -8.92 -4.02
C LYS A 52 18.40 -7.38 -4.16
N THR A 53 19.03 -6.74 -3.18
CA THR A 53 19.03 -5.27 -3.04
C THR A 53 19.71 -4.53 -4.18
N ASP A 54 20.60 -5.16 -4.92
CA ASP A 54 21.29 -4.60 -6.08
C ASP A 54 20.41 -4.55 -7.34
N GLU A 55 19.37 -5.37 -7.44
CA GLU A 55 18.43 -5.38 -8.56
C GLU A 55 17.31 -4.36 -8.43
N TYR A 56 17.03 -3.88 -7.21
CA TYR A 56 15.92 -2.98 -6.90
C TYR A 56 16.38 -1.63 -6.37
N THR A 57 15.50 -0.66 -6.45
CA THR A 57 15.66 0.66 -5.85
C THR A 57 14.35 1.15 -5.26
N SER A 58 14.42 2.15 -4.39
CA SER A 58 13.22 2.82 -3.88
C SER A 58 13.17 4.28 -4.33
N ILE A 59 11.97 4.74 -4.65
CA ILE A 59 11.69 6.10 -5.12
C ILE A 59 10.68 6.71 -4.16
N LEU A 60 11.06 7.79 -3.48
CA LEU A 60 10.16 8.49 -2.55
C LEU A 60 9.43 9.59 -3.31
N MET A 61 8.09 9.62 -3.19
CA MET A 61 7.23 10.58 -3.88
C MET A 61 6.38 11.35 -2.87
N GLN A 62 6.39 12.67 -2.95
CA GLN A 62 5.52 13.48 -2.10
C GLN A 62 4.05 13.29 -2.46
N GLY A 63 3.20 13.27 -1.44
CA GLY A 63 1.76 13.12 -1.59
C GLY A 63 1.20 11.87 -0.91
N SER A 64 0.00 11.49 -1.25
CA SER A 64 -0.63 10.25 -0.78
C SER A 64 -0.18 9.04 -1.61
N GLY A 65 -0.49 7.84 -1.14
CA GLY A 65 -0.26 6.62 -1.93
C GLY A 65 -0.90 6.66 -3.33
N THR A 66 -2.05 7.31 -3.48
CA THR A 66 -2.70 7.50 -4.80
C THR A 66 -1.80 8.23 -5.79
N TYR A 67 -1.03 9.23 -5.33
CA TYR A 67 -0.03 9.93 -6.17
C TYR A 67 1.07 8.97 -6.65
N CYS A 68 1.47 8.01 -5.82
CA CYS A 68 2.45 7.00 -6.24
C CYS A 68 1.87 6.01 -7.25
N VAL A 69 0.61 5.62 -7.12
CA VAL A 69 -0.08 4.77 -8.11
C VAL A 69 -0.15 5.50 -9.45
N GLU A 70 -0.60 6.76 -9.46
CA GLU A 70 -0.68 7.58 -10.67
C GLU A 70 0.70 7.84 -11.28
N ALA A 71 1.71 8.16 -10.46
CA ALA A 71 3.09 8.35 -10.91
C ALA A 71 3.66 7.08 -11.56
N THR A 72 3.40 5.92 -10.96
CA THR A 72 3.87 4.62 -11.50
C THR A 72 3.19 4.32 -12.83
N LEU A 73 1.86 4.31 -12.88
CA LEU A 73 1.13 4.02 -14.11
C LEU A 73 1.48 5.01 -15.22
N GLY A 74 1.52 6.32 -14.90
CA GLY A 74 1.85 7.38 -15.85
C GLY A 74 3.29 7.37 -16.38
N SER A 75 4.22 6.74 -15.63
CA SER A 75 5.62 6.63 -16.05
C SER A 75 5.97 5.28 -16.69
N VAL A 76 5.15 4.24 -16.45
CA VAL A 76 5.39 2.87 -16.93
C VAL A 76 4.61 2.59 -18.23
N ILE A 77 3.34 3.01 -18.28
CA ILE A 77 2.44 2.64 -19.37
C ILE A 77 2.56 3.64 -20.52
N THR A 78 3.15 3.17 -21.64
CA THR A 78 3.27 3.94 -22.88
C THR A 78 2.11 3.63 -23.84
N PRO A 79 1.90 4.40 -24.92
CA PRO A 79 0.90 4.06 -25.94
C PRO A 79 1.10 2.70 -26.63
N LYS A 80 2.29 2.09 -26.50
CA LYS A 80 2.59 0.75 -27.04
C LYS A 80 2.23 -0.38 -26.07
N HIS A 81 1.94 -0.05 -24.82
CA HIS A 81 1.60 -1.02 -23.80
C HIS A 81 0.08 -1.14 -23.68
N LYS A 82 -0.37 -2.32 -23.26
CA LYS A 82 -1.73 -2.57 -22.83
C LYS A 82 -1.71 -3.08 -21.38
N LEU A 83 -2.40 -2.38 -20.50
CA LEU A 83 -2.48 -2.67 -19.08
C LEU A 83 -3.71 -3.54 -18.79
N LEU A 84 -3.56 -4.61 -18.04
CA LEU A 84 -4.67 -5.34 -17.43
C LEU A 84 -4.75 -4.98 -15.94
N ILE A 85 -5.91 -4.49 -15.50
CA ILE A 85 -6.17 -4.15 -14.11
C ILE A 85 -7.06 -5.22 -13.50
N LEU A 86 -6.62 -5.81 -12.38
CA LEU A 86 -7.40 -6.76 -11.59
C LEU A 86 -8.02 -6.01 -10.41
N SER A 87 -9.34 -5.87 -10.41
CA SER A 87 -10.08 -5.11 -9.40
C SER A 87 -11.08 -5.98 -8.67
N ASN A 88 -11.06 -5.95 -7.34
CA ASN A 88 -12.11 -6.43 -6.47
C ASN A 88 -12.48 -5.40 -5.38
N GLY A 89 -12.35 -4.11 -5.73
CA GLY A 89 -12.72 -3.03 -4.83
C GLY A 89 -12.24 -1.65 -5.27
N ALA A 90 -12.52 -0.66 -4.44
CA ALA A 90 -12.34 0.75 -4.80
C ALA A 90 -10.88 1.17 -5.13
N TYR A 91 -9.86 0.42 -4.69
CA TYR A 91 -8.47 0.76 -5.02
C TYR A 91 -8.07 0.20 -6.38
N GLY A 92 -8.56 -0.99 -6.76
CA GLY A 92 -8.47 -1.48 -8.12
C GLY A 92 -9.21 -0.58 -9.11
N ASP A 93 -10.45 -0.19 -8.81
CA ASP A 93 -11.25 0.74 -9.63
C ASP A 93 -10.55 2.08 -9.81
N ARG A 94 -9.84 2.56 -8.78
CA ARG A 94 -9.04 3.79 -8.86
C ARG A 94 -7.91 3.69 -9.87
N MET A 95 -7.27 2.52 -10.02
CA MET A 95 -6.29 2.31 -11.08
C MET A 95 -6.94 2.44 -12.46
N GLY A 96 -8.15 1.90 -12.63
CA GLY A 96 -8.95 2.08 -13.85
C GLY A 96 -9.23 3.55 -14.14
N ASN A 97 -9.69 4.30 -13.14
CA ASN A 97 -9.91 5.75 -13.30
C ASN A 97 -8.64 6.50 -13.68
N ILE A 98 -7.50 6.18 -13.06
CA ILE A 98 -6.19 6.76 -13.43
C ILE A 98 -5.85 6.43 -14.88
N ALA A 99 -6.02 5.17 -15.30
CA ALA A 99 -5.74 4.76 -16.67
C ALA A 99 -6.62 5.51 -17.68
N GLU A 100 -7.90 5.71 -17.38
CA GLU A 100 -8.83 6.49 -18.18
C GLU A 100 -8.40 7.97 -18.27
N TYR A 101 -8.11 8.62 -17.12
CA TYR A 101 -7.67 10.03 -17.10
C TYR A 101 -6.38 10.26 -17.93
N HIS A 102 -5.47 9.30 -17.95
CA HIS A 102 -4.24 9.38 -18.75
C HIS A 102 -4.41 8.92 -20.19
N GLY A 103 -5.59 8.42 -20.59
CA GLY A 103 -5.85 7.86 -21.92
C GLY A 103 -4.98 6.65 -22.23
N MET A 104 -4.77 5.78 -21.23
CA MET A 104 -4.00 4.56 -21.39
C MET A 104 -4.83 3.49 -22.11
N ASN A 105 -4.17 2.61 -22.86
CA ASN A 105 -4.80 1.40 -23.37
C ASN A 105 -4.85 0.36 -22.27
N TYR A 106 -6.05 0.01 -21.79
CA TYR A 106 -6.23 -0.92 -20.67
C TYR A 106 -7.49 -1.76 -20.80
N ASP A 107 -7.44 -2.92 -20.19
CA ASP A 107 -8.60 -3.74 -19.85
C ASP A 107 -8.73 -3.82 -18.32
N MET A 108 -9.94 -4.04 -17.82
CA MET A 108 -10.19 -4.24 -16.40
C MET A 108 -11.03 -5.49 -16.18
N LEU A 109 -10.53 -6.41 -15.37
CA LEU A 109 -11.30 -7.55 -14.86
C LEU A 109 -11.80 -7.19 -13.46
N ALA A 110 -13.12 -7.03 -13.35
CA ALA A 110 -13.79 -6.72 -12.09
C ALA A 110 -14.33 -8.00 -11.46
N PHE A 111 -13.94 -8.25 -10.22
CA PHE A 111 -14.42 -9.33 -9.36
C PHE A 111 -15.35 -8.78 -8.27
N ASP A 112 -16.07 -9.65 -7.60
CA ASP A 112 -16.91 -9.24 -6.47
C ASP A 112 -16.06 -8.64 -5.33
N GLU A 113 -16.58 -7.64 -4.64
CA GLU A 113 -15.90 -6.98 -3.51
C GLU A 113 -15.58 -7.94 -2.36
N THR A 114 -16.25 -9.09 -2.28
CA THR A 114 -16.09 -10.12 -1.25
C THR A 114 -15.37 -11.38 -1.75
N GLU A 115 -14.88 -11.37 -2.98
CA GLU A 115 -14.17 -12.49 -3.58
C GLU A 115 -12.72 -12.10 -3.92
N GLN A 116 -11.82 -13.05 -3.77
CA GLN A 116 -10.45 -12.87 -4.27
C GLN A 116 -10.44 -12.83 -5.80
N VAL A 117 -9.40 -12.20 -6.36
CA VAL A 117 -9.11 -12.32 -7.79
C VAL A 117 -8.96 -13.79 -8.18
N SER A 118 -9.77 -14.27 -9.12
CA SER A 118 -9.65 -15.64 -9.64
C SER A 118 -8.43 -15.78 -10.54
N VAL A 119 -7.44 -16.54 -10.08
CA VAL A 119 -6.20 -16.80 -10.81
C VAL A 119 -6.47 -17.53 -12.11
N GLU A 120 -7.37 -18.54 -12.08
CA GLU A 120 -7.73 -19.33 -13.28
C GLU A 120 -8.39 -18.46 -14.35
N TYR A 121 -9.27 -17.54 -13.95
CA TYR A 121 -9.93 -16.64 -14.90
C TYR A 121 -8.95 -15.66 -15.53
N VAL A 122 -7.98 -15.13 -14.75
CA VAL A 122 -6.94 -14.26 -15.27
C VAL A 122 -5.95 -14.99 -16.16
N ASP A 123 -5.60 -16.25 -15.84
CA ASP A 123 -4.75 -17.11 -16.66
C ASP A 123 -5.36 -17.33 -18.04
N ASP A 124 -6.64 -17.74 -18.09
CA ASP A 124 -7.37 -17.91 -19.34
C ASP A 124 -7.47 -16.60 -20.13
N TYR A 125 -7.73 -15.48 -19.44
CA TYR A 125 -7.78 -14.17 -20.09
C TYR A 125 -6.44 -13.79 -20.72
N LEU A 126 -5.32 -13.96 -20.04
CA LEU A 126 -3.99 -13.66 -20.56
C LEU A 126 -3.59 -14.58 -21.72
N ALA A 127 -4.02 -15.85 -21.69
CA ALA A 127 -3.79 -16.80 -22.78
C ALA A 127 -4.44 -16.35 -24.11
N HIS A 128 -5.60 -15.68 -24.03
CA HIS A 128 -6.35 -15.21 -25.20
C HIS A 128 -6.08 -13.74 -25.58
N ASN A 129 -5.33 -12.99 -24.76
CA ASN A 129 -5.04 -11.57 -24.95
C ASN A 129 -3.53 -11.29 -24.91
N ALA A 130 -2.82 -11.78 -25.92
CA ALA A 130 -1.36 -11.71 -25.99
C ALA A 130 -0.80 -10.28 -26.00
N GLU A 131 -1.60 -9.29 -26.43
CA GLU A 131 -1.26 -7.87 -26.47
C GLU A 131 -1.15 -7.22 -25.09
N ILE A 132 -1.67 -7.83 -24.03
CA ILE A 132 -1.43 -7.38 -22.65
C ILE A 132 0.06 -7.42 -22.36
N THR A 133 0.58 -6.34 -21.84
CA THR A 133 2.02 -6.19 -21.52
C THR A 133 2.27 -6.10 -20.03
N HIS A 134 1.34 -5.50 -19.30
CA HIS A 134 1.43 -5.24 -17.85
C HIS A 134 0.16 -5.69 -17.15
N VAL A 135 0.31 -6.19 -15.93
CA VAL A 135 -0.81 -6.51 -15.03
C VAL A 135 -0.66 -5.68 -13.77
N ALA A 136 -1.74 -5.06 -13.32
CA ALA A 136 -1.79 -4.32 -12.06
C ALA A 136 -2.81 -4.93 -11.10
N VAL A 137 -2.45 -5.07 -9.84
CA VAL A 137 -3.30 -5.66 -8.80
C VAL A 137 -3.10 -5.00 -7.44
N VAL A 138 -4.16 -4.93 -6.64
CA VAL A 138 -4.10 -4.54 -5.22
C VAL A 138 -3.85 -5.80 -4.37
N HIS A 139 -2.82 -5.81 -3.54
CA HIS A 139 -2.54 -6.95 -2.66
C HIS A 139 -3.54 -7.06 -1.51
N CYS A 140 -3.80 -5.94 -0.80
CA CYS A 140 -4.78 -5.88 0.30
C CYS A 140 -5.81 -4.79 0.03
N GLU A 141 -7.03 -5.19 -0.36
CA GLU A 141 -8.14 -4.28 -0.61
C GLU A 141 -8.83 -3.92 0.71
N THR A 142 -8.56 -2.72 1.23
CA THR A 142 -9.04 -2.31 2.56
C THR A 142 -10.46 -1.76 2.58
N THR A 143 -11.16 -1.73 1.47
CA THR A 143 -12.62 -1.49 1.46
C THR A 143 -13.37 -2.61 2.19
N THR A 144 -12.91 -3.84 2.05
CA THR A 144 -13.45 -5.05 2.69
C THR A 144 -12.51 -5.66 3.72
N GLY A 145 -11.22 -5.62 3.47
CA GLY A 145 -10.17 -6.31 4.24
C GLY A 145 -9.64 -7.56 3.54
N ILE A 146 -9.99 -7.77 2.27
CA ILE A 146 -9.58 -8.96 1.52
C ILE A 146 -8.08 -8.92 1.18
N LEU A 147 -7.43 -10.08 1.31
CA LEU A 147 -6.05 -10.29 0.88
C LEU A 147 -6.06 -11.12 -0.40
N ASN A 148 -5.65 -10.53 -1.52
CA ASN A 148 -5.57 -11.22 -2.80
C ASN A 148 -4.43 -12.24 -2.84
N PRO A 149 -4.55 -13.34 -3.59
CA PRO A 149 -3.54 -14.41 -3.67
C PRO A 149 -2.36 -13.97 -4.53
N LEU A 150 -1.56 -13.01 -4.00
CA LEU A 150 -0.50 -12.34 -4.75
C LEU A 150 0.56 -13.30 -5.27
N LYS A 151 0.88 -14.36 -4.53
CA LYS A 151 1.90 -15.35 -4.93
C LYS A 151 1.47 -16.10 -6.19
N GLU A 152 0.24 -16.54 -6.22
CA GLU A 152 -0.36 -17.26 -7.34
C GLU A 152 -0.50 -16.35 -8.56
N ILE A 153 -0.98 -15.12 -8.36
CA ILE A 153 -1.09 -14.09 -9.40
C ILE A 153 0.29 -13.77 -9.97
N ALA A 154 1.29 -13.56 -9.14
CA ALA A 154 2.64 -13.23 -9.57
C ALA A 154 3.28 -14.37 -10.40
N HIS A 155 3.11 -15.61 -9.94
CA HIS A 155 3.58 -16.77 -10.70
C HIS A 155 2.91 -16.87 -12.08
N MET A 156 1.61 -16.73 -12.14
CA MET A 156 0.83 -16.77 -13.38
C MET A 156 1.23 -15.63 -14.33
N VAL A 157 1.33 -14.39 -13.85
CA VAL A 157 1.77 -13.22 -14.65
C VAL A 157 3.17 -13.44 -15.25
N LYS A 158 4.08 -14.02 -14.45
CA LYS A 158 5.44 -14.37 -14.88
C LYS A 158 5.43 -15.46 -15.96
N MET A 159 4.57 -16.48 -15.85
CA MET A 159 4.43 -17.54 -16.85
C MET A 159 3.99 -17.00 -18.21
N HIS A 160 3.15 -15.96 -18.23
CA HIS A 160 2.74 -15.25 -19.46
C HIS A 160 3.78 -14.21 -19.95
N GLY A 161 4.91 -14.05 -19.25
CA GLY A 161 5.95 -13.09 -19.60
C GLY A 161 5.52 -11.63 -19.50
N LYS A 162 4.52 -11.32 -18.65
CA LYS A 162 4.01 -9.97 -18.44
C LYS A 162 4.72 -9.30 -17.27
N LYS A 163 4.67 -7.95 -17.23
CA LYS A 163 5.18 -7.15 -16.13
C LYS A 163 4.13 -7.00 -15.03
N LEU A 164 4.56 -7.00 -13.77
CA LEU A 164 3.68 -6.95 -12.61
C LEU A 164 3.85 -5.65 -11.82
N ILE A 165 2.74 -4.93 -11.66
CA ILE A 165 2.60 -3.73 -10.82
C ILE A 165 1.71 -4.09 -9.64
N VAL A 166 2.19 -3.90 -8.42
CA VAL A 166 1.45 -4.25 -7.20
C VAL A 166 1.22 -3.02 -6.34
N ASP A 167 -0.03 -2.71 -6.09
CA ASP A 167 -0.40 -1.82 -4.99
C ASP A 167 -0.38 -2.63 -3.68
N ALA A 168 0.72 -2.51 -2.95
CA ALA A 168 0.90 -3.07 -1.61
C ALA A 168 0.73 -1.99 -0.52
N MET A 169 -0.08 -0.98 -0.79
CA MET A 169 -0.27 0.19 0.08
C MET A 169 -0.53 -0.20 1.52
N SER A 170 -1.42 -1.13 1.72
CA SER A 170 -1.90 -1.52 3.05
C SER A 170 -1.23 -2.79 3.59
N SER A 171 -0.40 -3.48 2.80
CA SER A 171 0.22 -4.76 3.19
C SER A 171 1.73 -4.68 3.39
N PHE A 172 2.45 -3.81 2.64
CA PHE A 172 3.90 -3.73 2.75
C PHE A 172 4.36 -3.28 4.14
N GLY A 173 5.30 -4.01 4.70
CA GLY A 173 5.80 -3.80 6.06
C GLY A 173 4.95 -4.47 7.16
N GLY A 174 3.82 -5.10 6.79
CA GLY A 174 2.93 -5.79 7.73
C GLY A 174 2.48 -7.17 7.27
N VAL A 175 2.65 -7.50 5.99
CA VAL A 175 2.45 -8.84 5.43
C VAL A 175 3.74 -9.24 4.72
N PRO A 176 4.34 -10.39 5.03
CA PRO A 176 5.57 -10.85 4.40
C PRO A 176 5.44 -11.01 2.89
N LEU A 177 6.36 -10.44 2.14
CA LEU A 177 6.52 -10.63 0.69
C LEU A 177 7.97 -10.31 0.29
N ASP A 178 8.46 -10.94 -0.78
CA ASP A 178 9.72 -10.59 -1.43
C ASP A 178 9.44 -10.26 -2.90
N VAL A 179 9.79 -9.03 -3.31
CA VAL A 179 9.47 -8.52 -4.66
C VAL A 179 10.24 -9.26 -5.77
N GLU A 180 11.43 -9.77 -5.47
CA GLU A 180 12.23 -10.54 -6.44
C GLU A 180 11.72 -11.96 -6.61
N GLU A 181 11.45 -12.65 -5.51
CA GLU A 181 10.87 -13.99 -5.54
C GLU A 181 9.53 -14.02 -6.29
N LEU A 182 8.69 -13.01 -6.05
CA LEU A 182 7.41 -12.84 -6.73
C LEU A 182 7.54 -12.25 -8.15
N GLY A 183 8.72 -11.79 -8.56
CA GLY A 183 8.92 -11.19 -9.87
C GLY A 183 8.16 -9.87 -10.07
N ILE A 184 7.92 -9.13 -9.00
CA ILE A 184 7.25 -7.82 -9.06
C ILE A 184 8.20 -6.80 -9.67
N ASP A 185 7.73 -6.07 -10.69
CA ASP A 185 8.52 -5.04 -11.35
C ASP A 185 8.39 -3.68 -10.66
N PHE A 186 7.17 -3.34 -10.21
CA PHE A 186 6.90 -2.12 -9.45
C PHE A 186 5.93 -2.43 -8.30
N MET A 187 6.35 -2.14 -7.07
CA MET A 187 5.52 -2.24 -5.88
C MET A 187 5.34 -0.85 -5.27
N ILE A 188 4.10 -0.52 -4.93
CA ILE A 188 3.72 0.82 -4.46
C ILE A 188 3.25 0.74 -3.01
N SER A 189 3.73 1.67 -2.16
CA SER A 189 3.25 1.78 -0.79
C SER A 189 3.33 3.22 -0.27
N SER A 190 2.98 3.44 1.00
CA SER A 190 2.99 4.77 1.62
C SER A 190 3.45 4.74 3.08
N ALA A 191 3.90 5.89 3.56
CA ALA A 191 4.49 6.04 4.87
C ALA A 191 3.54 5.72 6.04
N ASN A 192 2.24 5.99 5.88
CA ASN A 192 1.24 5.99 6.95
C ASN A 192 0.44 4.67 7.07
N LYS A 193 1.03 3.56 6.67
CA LYS A 193 0.40 2.23 6.72
C LYS A 193 1.20 1.32 7.66
N CYS A 194 1.47 0.07 7.28
CA CYS A 194 2.07 -0.91 8.17
C CYS A 194 3.46 -0.57 8.72
N ILE A 195 4.21 0.34 8.07
CA ILE A 195 5.47 0.85 8.65
C ILE A 195 5.22 1.84 9.80
N GLN A 196 3.97 2.34 9.94
CA GLN A 196 3.53 3.19 11.05
C GLN A 196 4.16 4.60 11.08
N GLY A 197 4.50 5.14 9.90
CA GLY A 197 4.84 6.55 9.76
C GLY A 197 3.59 7.43 9.69
N VAL A 198 3.81 8.74 9.44
CA VAL A 198 2.75 9.73 9.29
C VAL A 198 2.44 10.00 7.81
N PRO A 199 1.22 10.47 7.45
CA PRO A 199 0.89 10.80 6.07
C PRO A 199 1.75 11.95 5.51
N GLY A 200 2.08 11.93 4.20
CA GLY A 200 2.75 13.03 3.52
C GLY A 200 3.63 12.60 2.34
N PHE A 201 4.02 11.33 2.28
CA PHE A 201 4.68 10.76 1.11
C PHE A 201 4.37 9.28 0.96
N GLY A 202 4.55 8.79 -0.27
CA GLY A 202 4.57 7.37 -0.58
C GLY A 202 5.88 7.00 -1.25
N PHE A 203 6.02 5.73 -1.61
CA PHE A 203 7.21 5.23 -2.26
C PHE A 203 6.91 4.09 -3.22
N ILE A 204 7.81 3.92 -4.17
CA ILE A 204 7.78 2.84 -5.15
C ILE A 204 9.07 2.02 -4.99
N ILE A 205 8.96 0.70 -4.85
CA ILE A 205 10.06 -0.23 -5.00
C ILE A 205 10.04 -0.70 -6.45
N ALA A 206 11.10 -0.42 -7.19
CA ALA A 206 11.15 -0.68 -8.62
C ALA A 206 12.34 -1.55 -8.99
N ARG A 207 12.13 -2.50 -9.90
CA ARG A 207 13.21 -3.25 -10.54
C ARG A 207 14.00 -2.27 -11.43
N LYS A 208 15.31 -2.13 -11.18
CA LYS A 208 16.15 -1.15 -11.88
C LYS A 208 16.15 -1.31 -13.39
N SER A 209 16.12 -2.56 -13.88
CA SER A 209 16.06 -2.85 -15.32
C SER A 209 14.79 -2.30 -15.96
N GLU A 210 13.64 -2.40 -15.29
CA GLU A 210 12.35 -1.90 -15.79
C GLU A 210 12.24 -0.38 -15.67
N LEU A 211 12.79 0.18 -14.59
CA LEU A 211 12.78 1.62 -14.37
C LEU A 211 13.51 2.41 -15.49
N GLN A 212 14.53 1.82 -16.10
CA GLN A 212 15.23 2.44 -17.26
C GLN A 212 14.31 2.70 -18.45
N TYR A 213 13.27 1.89 -18.64
CA TYR A 213 12.30 2.08 -19.71
C TYR A 213 11.30 3.22 -19.43
N CYS A 214 11.26 3.71 -18.20
CA CYS A 214 10.38 4.83 -17.80
C CYS A 214 10.93 6.21 -18.21
N LYS A 215 12.18 6.30 -18.70
CA LYS A 215 12.82 7.56 -19.08
C LYS A 215 12.04 8.30 -20.16
N GLY A 216 11.56 9.52 -19.82
CA GLY A 216 10.84 10.39 -20.75
C GLY A 216 9.44 9.88 -21.14
N VAL A 217 8.87 8.95 -20.41
CA VAL A 217 7.53 8.41 -20.63
C VAL A 217 6.45 9.27 -19.97
N SER A 218 6.71 9.72 -18.75
CA SER A 218 5.72 10.50 -17.98
C SER A 218 5.32 11.78 -18.70
N LYS A 219 4.00 12.04 -18.72
CA LYS A 219 3.43 13.31 -19.17
C LYS A 219 3.30 14.34 -18.04
N SER A 220 3.60 13.94 -16.81
CA SER A 220 3.57 14.81 -15.62
C SER A 220 4.98 15.17 -15.19
N LEU A 221 5.27 16.47 -15.07
CA LEU A 221 6.55 16.93 -14.55
C LEU A 221 6.80 16.46 -13.11
N SER A 222 5.80 16.57 -12.24
CA SER A 222 5.96 16.31 -10.81
C SER A 222 5.78 14.83 -10.42
N LEU A 223 5.11 14.04 -11.26
CA LEU A 223 4.83 12.61 -11.03
C LEU A 223 5.71 11.69 -11.91
N ASP A 224 6.85 12.15 -12.37
CA ASP A 224 7.80 11.36 -13.12
C ASP A 224 8.71 10.57 -12.17
N ILE A 225 8.50 9.25 -12.12
CA ILE A 225 9.27 8.38 -11.20
C ILE A 225 10.72 8.20 -11.66
N TYR A 226 10.99 8.26 -12.97
CA TYR A 226 12.36 8.11 -13.48
C TYR A 226 13.21 9.32 -13.10
N ASP A 227 12.72 10.52 -13.38
CA ASP A 227 13.46 11.74 -13.06
C ASP A 227 13.60 11.95 -11.55
N GLN A 228 12.60 11.56 -10.76
CA GLN A 228 12.70 11.56 -9.29
C GLN A 228 13.79 10.61 -8.83
N TRP A 229 13.81 9.38 -9.34
CA TRP A 229 14.85 8.40 -9.06
C TRP A 229 16.24 8.87 -9.48
N GLU A 230 16.39 9.33 -10.74
CA GLU A 230 17.67 9.79 -11.26
C GLU A 230 18.25 10.94 -10.42
N THR A 231 17.38 11.86 -9.97
CA THR A 231 17.79 12.96 -9.09
C THR A 231 18.25 12.45 -7.72
N MET A 232 17.53 11.48 -7.13
CA MET A 232 17.93 10.87 -5.87
C MET A 232 19.26 10.10 -5.97
N GLU A 233 19.47 9.36 -7.06
CA GLU A 233 20.73 8.63 -7.28
C GLU A 233 21.91 9.59 -7.42
N LYS A 234 21.81 10.60 -8.29
CA LYS A 234 22.89 11.57 -8.56
C LYS A 234 23.12 12.53 -7.39
N GLY A 235 22.07 12.84 -6.64
CA GLY A 235 22.07 13.79 -5.54
C GLY A 235 22.11 13.17 -4.15
N HIS A 236 22.44 11.88 -4.04
CA HIS A 236 22.56 11.15 -2.77
C HIS A 236 21.34 11.40 -1.85
N GLY A 237 20.15 11.04 -2.35
CA GLY A 237 18.89 11.19 -1.62
C GLY A 237 18.15 12.52 -1.84
N LYS A 238 18.72 13.44 -2.62
CA LYS A 238 18.06 14.74 -2.90
C LYS A 238 16.78 14.53 -3.71
N TRP A 239 15.71 15.14 -3.26
CA TRP A 239 14.43 15.17 -3.99
C TRP A 239 14.48 16.21 -5.12
N ARG A 240 13.74 15.98 -6.19
CA ARG A 240 13.60 16.96 -7.29
C ARG A 240 12.99 18.28 -6.80
N PHE A 241 11.99 18.19 -5.93
CA PHE A 241 11.25 19.30 -5.36
C PHE A 241 11.31 19.25 -3.83
N THR A 242 10.78 20.26 -3.16
CA THR A 242 10.77 20.33 -1.69
C THR A 242 10.13 19.08 -1.09
N SER A 243 10.89 18.37 -0.27
CA SER A 243 10.40 17.17 0.43
C SER A 243 9.66 17.53 1.72
N PRO A 244 8.73 16.68 2.20
CA PRO A 244 8.06 16.84 3.49
C PRO A 244 9.00 16.40 4.63
N THR A 245 10.00 17.23 4.97
CA THR A 245 11.15 16.85 5.81
C THR A 245 10.78 16.24 7.15
N HIS A 246 9.81 16.81 7.86
CA HIS A 246 9.33 16.31 9.16
C HIS A 246 8.71 14.90 9.02
N VAL A 247 7.92 14.70 7.99
CA VAL A 247 7.27 13.39 7.70
C VAL A 247 8.30 12.33 7.34
N VAL A 248 9.30 12.71 6.52
CA VAL A 248 10.40 11.81 6.13
C VAL A 248 11.24 11.43 7.35
N ARG A 249 11.53 12.38 8.24
CA ARG A 249 12.26 12.09 9.49
C ARG A 249 11.44 11.18 10.42
N ALA A 250 10.13 11.43 10.55
CA ALA A 250 9.24 10.55 11.31
C ALA A 250 9.22 9.13 10.75
N PHE A 251 9.23 9.00 9.42
CA PHE A 251 9.26 7.68 8.77
C PHE A 251 10.57 6.93 9.02
N LYS A 252 11.71 7.61 9.05
CA LYS A 252 12.98 6.99 9.46
C LYS A 252 12.86 6.37 10.86
N GLN A 253 12.21 7.07 11.80
CA GLN A 253 11.97 6.55 13.14
C GLN A 253 11.04 5.33 13.12
N ALA A 254 9.93 5.40 12.37
CA ALA A 254 9.00 4.28 12.23
C ALA A 254 9.65 3.03 11.60
N LEU A 255 10.58 3.24 10.66
CA LEU A 255 11.36 2.16 10.05
C LEU A 255 12.32 1.51 11.07
N ALA A 256 12.96 2.31 11.91
CA ALA A 256 13.80 1.81 13.00
C ALA A 256 12.99 0.96 13.99
N GLU A 257 11.82 1.43 14.40
CA GLU A 257 10.90 0.68 15.29
C GLU A 257 10.43 -0.64 14.68
N LEU A 258 10.16 -0.67 13.36
CA LEU A 258 9.84 -1.92 12.67
C LEU A 258 10.99 -2.94 12.78
N LEU A 259 12.23 -2.49 12.60
CA LEU A 259 13.42 -3.36 12.70
C LEU A 259 13.67 -3.81 14.16
N GLU A 260 13.49 -2.92 15.12
CA GLU A 260 13.61 -3.21 16.56
C GLU A 260 12.56 -4.22 17.03
N GLU A 261 11.35 -4.17 16.47
CA GLU A 261 10.27 -5.15 16.73
C GLU A 261 10.63 -6.56 16.24
N GLY A 262 11.58 -6.69 15.32
CA GLY A 262 11.98 -7.95 14.69
C GLY A 262 11.62 -8.04 13.19
N GLY A 263 11.34 -6.89 12.58
CA GLY A 263 11.04 -6.77 11.14
C GLY A 263 9.61 -7.13 10.78
N VAL A 264 9.41 -7.37 9.48
CA VAL A 264 8.06 -7.60 8.90
C VAL A 264 7.40 -8.83 9.52
N GLU A 265 8.17 -9.89 9.76
CA GLU A 265 7.64 -11.15 10.30
C GLU A 265 7.05 -10.98 11.71
N ALA A 266 7.78 -10.33 12.62
CA ALA A 266 7.30 -10.06 13.98
C ALA A 266 6.07 -9.14 13.97
N ARG A 267 6.08 -8.11 13.12
CA ARG A 267 4.94 -7.21 12.92
C ARG A 267 3.71 -7.94 12.38
N TYR A 268 3.90 -8.81 11.42
CA TYR A 268 2.82 -9.66 10.89
C TYR A 268 2.20 -10.54 11.97
N GLN A 269 3.03 -11.19 12.78
CA GLN A 269 2.55 -12.01 13.90
C GLN A 269 1.74 -11.18 14.90
N ARG A 270 2.21 -9.98 15.26
CA ARG A 270 1.44 -9.06 16.13
C ARG A 270 0.10 -8.68 15.51
N TYR A 271 0.07 -8.37 14.22
CA TYR A 271 -1.19 -8.03 13.54
C TYR A 271 -2.14 -9.23 13.45
N CYS A 272 -1.64 -10.42 13.20
CA CYS A 272 -2.45 -11.64 13.22
C CYS A 272 -3.06 -11.91 14.61
N GLU A 273 -2.29 -11.72 15.68
CA GLU A 273 -2.77 -11.89 17.05
C GLU A 273 -3.80 -10.80 17.42
N ASN A 274 -3.55 -9.54 17.08
CA ASN A 274 -4.51 -8.46 17.29
C ASN A 274 -5.82 -8.73 16.52
N HIS A 275 -5.72 -9.21 15.28
CA HIS A 275 -6.87 -9.58 14.47
C HIS A 275 -7.66 -10.74 15.10
N ARG A 276 -6.97 -11.79 15.53
CA ARG A 276 -7.60 -12.94 16.21
C ARG A 276 -8.39 -12.49 17.43
N ILE A 277 -7.77 -11.71 18.32
CA ILE A 277 -8.40 -11.20 19.55
C ILE A 277 -9.63 -10.33 19.21
N LEU A 278 -9.49 -9.42 18.22
CA LEU A 278 -10.59 -8.57 17.79
C LEU A 278 -11.78 -9.39 17.27
N VAL A 279 -11.52 -10.30 16.35
CA VAL A 279 -12.58 -11.09 15.69
C VAL A 279 -13.28 -12.00 16.68
N GLU A 280 -12.54 -12.71 17.54
CA GLU A 280 -13.11 -13.55 18.59
C GLU A 280 -13.97 -12.73 19.57
N GLY A 281 -13.47 -11.56 20.01
CA GLY A 281 -14.20 -10.65 20.89
C GLY A 281 -15.48 -10.12 20.24
N MET A 282 -15.41 -9.67 18.99
CA MET A 282 -16.60 -9.18 18.27
C MET A 282 -17.63 -10.28 18.00
N ARG A 283 -17.18 -11.47 17.62
CA ARG A 283 -18.08 -12.64 17.45
C ARG A 283 -18.77 -13.04 18.75
N SER A 284 -18.07 -12.97 19.87
CA SER A 284 -18.69 -13.24 21.19
C SER A 284 -19.77 -12.22 21.56
N LEU A 285 -19.71 -11.02 21.01
CA LEU A 285 -20.73 -9.97 21.14
C LEU A 285 -21.86 -10.07 20.09
N GLY A 286 -21.83 -11.08 19.22
CA GLY A 286 -22.84 -11.32 18.20
C GLY A 286 -22.62 -10.63 16.86
N PHE A 287 -21.47 -9.96 16.64
CA PHE A 287 -21.12 -9.40 15.34
C PHE A 287 -20.60 -10.48 14.39
N GLN A 288 -20.84 -10.29 13.11
CA GLN A 288 -20.35 -11.17 12.04
C GLN A 288 -19.33 -10.43 11.19
N THR A 289 -18.29 -11.15 10.76
CA THR A 289 -17.33 -10.65 9.78
C THR A 289 -17.95 -10.70 8.37
N LEU A 290 -17.61 -9.73 7.52
CA LEU A 290 -18.07 -9.71 6.13
C LEU A 290 -17.43 -10.83 5.30
N LEU A 291 -16.13 -11.07 5.51
CA LEU A 291 -15.34 -12.03 4.75
C LEU A 291 -15.17 -13.33 5.52
N ASP A 292 -14.93 -14.41 4.77
CA ASP A 292 -14.43 -15.67 5.30
C ASP A 292 -13.00 -15.48 5.86
N ASP A 293 -12.67 -16.18 6.94
CA ASP A 293 -11.36 -16.09 7.61
C ASP A 293 -10.20 -16.47 6.67
N ALA A 294 -10.45 -17.34 5.67
CA ALA A 294 -9.43 -17.80 4.73
C ALA A 294 -8.91 -16.71 3.79
N ILE A 295 -9.72 -15.67 3.52
CA ILE A 295 -9.36 -14.57 2.61
C ILE A 295 -9.19 -13.23 3.32
N GLN A 296 -9.46 -13.20 4.64
CA GLN A 296 -9.39 -12.02 5.47
C GLN A 296 -7.94 -11.63 5.76
N SER A 297 -7.57 -10.36 5.51
CA SER A 297 -6.26 -9.85 5.94
C SER A 297 -6.24 -9.54 7.43
N PRO A 298 -5.08 -9.58 8.11
CA PRO A 298 -4.96 -9.15 9.49
C PRO A 298 -4.86 -7.62 9.63
N ILE A 299 -5.05 -6.86 8.56
CA ILE A 299 -4.85 -5.40 8.53
C ILE A 299 -6.10 -4.64 8.99
N ILE A 300 -7.25 -5.05 8.48
CA ILE A 300 -8.54 -4.43 8.76
C ILE A 300 -9.65 -5.45 8.60
N THR A 301 -10.64 -5.41 9.48
CA THR A 301 -11.81 -6.29 9.43
C THR A 301 -13.07 -5.48 9.21
N SER A 302 -13.87 -5.88 8.24
CA SER A 302 -15.23 -5.39 8.01
C SER A 302 -16.23 -6.25 8.77
N PHE A 303 -17.05 -5.61 9.60
CA PHE A 303 -18.13 -6.25 10.35
C PHE A 303 -19.48 -5.83 9.78
N LEU A 304 -20.40 -6.78 9.64
CA LEU A 304 -21.78 -6.52 9.26
C LEU A 304 -22.50 -5.78 10.40
N TYR A 305 -23.47 -4.94 10.05
CA TYR A 305 -24.38 -4.40 11.06
C TYR A 305 -25.16 -5.55 11.72
N PRO A 306 -25.27 -5.56 13.05
CA PRO A 306 -25.89 -6.71 13.76
C PRO A 306 -27.40 -6.83 13.50
N HIS A 307 -28.04 -5.75 13.07
CA HIS A 307 -29.45 -5.70 12.68
C HIS A 307 -29.71 -4.44 11.81
N LYS A 308 -30.82 -4.45 11.07
CA LYS A 308 -31.16 -3.39 10.10
C LYS A 308 -31.38 -1.98 10.71
N ASP A 309 -31.72 -1.92 11.99
CA ASP A 309 -31.95 -0.65 12.70
C ASP A 309 -30.69 -0.21 13.49
N PHE A 310 -29.52 -0.73 13.15
CA PHE A 310 -28.26 -0.37 13.82
C PHE A 310 -27.83 1.03 13.46
N ASP A 311 -27.73 1.92 14.47
CA ASP A 311 -27.25 3.28 14.29
C ASP A 311 -25.70 3.33 14.41
N PHE A 312 -25.03 3.22 13.27
CA PHE A 312 -23.56 3.31 13.24
C PHE A 312 -23.06 4.65 13.81
N LYS A 313 -23.76 5.75 13.61
CA LYS A 313 -23.35 7.07 14.12
C LYS A 313 -23.36 7.10 15.64
N ALA A 314 -24.41 6.57 16.26
CA ALA A 314 -24.49 6.46 17.71
C ALA A 314 -23.40 5.52 18.25
N PHE A 315 -23.18 4.37 17.62
CA PHE A 315 -22.11 3.42 17.97
C PHE A 315 -20.71 4.07 17.85
N TYR A 316 -20.44 4.75 16.73
CA TYR A 316 -19.19 5.48 16.54
C TYR A 316 -18.96 6.54 17.63
N LEU A 317 -19.96 7.34 17.94
CA LEU A 317 -19.85 8.37 18.98
C LEU A 317 -19.63 7.78 20.37
N ALA A 318 -20.24 6.65 20.70
CA ALA A 318 -20.02 5.92 21.94
C ALA A 318 -18.58 5.39 22.05
N LEU A 319 -18.03 4.81 20.98
CA LEU A 319 -16.62 4.40 20.93
C LEU A 319 -15.67 5.60 21.04
N LYS A 320 -15.96 6.66 20.30
CA LYS A 320 -15.14 7.89 20.31
C LYS A 320 -15.11 8.53 21.71
N SER A 321 -16.22 8.54 22.44
CA SER A 321 -16.26 9.02 23.83
C SER A 321 -15.37 8.23 24.78
N LYS A 322 -15.08 6.96 24.43
CA LYS A 322 -14.14 6.09 25.13
C LYS A 322 -12.69 6.17 24.59
N GLY A 323 -12.45 7.01 23.57
CA GLY A 323 -11.14 7.24 23.01
C GLY A 323 -10.80 6.37 21.79
N PHE A 324 -11.77 5.62 21.23
CA PHE A 324 -11.55 4.76 20.05
C PHE A 324 -12.19 5.35 18.79
N VAL A 325 -11.47 5.34 17.68
CA VAL A 325 -11.96 5.80 16.38
C VAL A 325 -11.89 4.66 15.38
N ILE A 326 -13.04 4.35 14.76
CA ILE A 326 -13.20 3.33 13.73
C ILE A 326 -13.69 3.97 12.42
N TYR A 327 -13.78 3.21 11.34
CA TYR A 327 -14.29 3.71 10.07
C TYR A 327 -15.67 3.13 9.69
N PRO A 328 -16.51 3.91 8.98
CA PRO A 328 -17.71 3.37 8.35
C PRO A 328 -17.32 2.35 7.28
N GLY A 329 -18.25 1.51 6.91
CA GLY A 329 -18.12 0.64 5.74
C GLY A 329 -17.95 1.43 4.45
N LYS A 330 -17.48 0.75 3.42
CA LYS A 330 -17.19 1.37 2.11
C LYS A 330 -17.63 0.52 0.93
N ILE A 331 -18.33 -0.58 1.19
CA ILE A 331 -18.85 -1.47 0.16
C ILE A 331 -20.27 -1.07 -0.25
N SER A 332 -20.67 -1.51 -1.45
CA SER A 332 -21.97 -1.17 -2.04
C SER A 332 -23.10 -2.13 -1.65
N LYS A 333 -22.75 -3.37 -1.24
CA LYS A 333 -23.71 -4.48 -1.12
C LYS A 333 -24.19 -4.78 0.30
N ALA A 334 -23.54 -4.25 1.33
CA ALA A 334 -23.93 -4.49 2.72
C ALA A 334 -23.59 -3.31 3.63
N ASP A 335 -24.42 -3.11 4.64
CA ASP A 335 -24.15 -2.14 5.70
C ASP A 335 -23.08 -2.70 6.65
N THR A 336 -21.93 -2.05 6.67
CA THR A 336 -20.76 -2.50 7.43
C THR A 336 -20.06 -1.36 8.16
N PHE A 337 -19.20 -1.71 9.09
CA PHE A 337 -18.16 -0.81 9.63
C PHE A 337 -16.82 -1.55 9.70
N ARG A 338 -15.75 -0.81 9.82
CA ARG A 338 -14.39 -1.37 9.75
C ARG A 338 -13.58 -1.03 10.98
N ILE A 339 -12.84 -2.03 11.46
CA ILE A 339 -11.87 -1.88 12.56
C ILE A 339 -10.51 -2.34 12.05
N GLY A 340 -9.52 -1.45 12.12
CA GLY A 340 -8.13 -1.74 11.76
C GLY A 340 -7.35 -2.28 12.95
N ASN A 341 -6.36 -3.11 12.66
CA ASN A 341 -5.51 -3.77 13.64
C ASN A 341 -4.07 -3.27 13.61
N ILE A 342 -3.77 -2.29 12.75
CA ILE A 342 -2.44 -1.72 12.57
C ILE A 342 -2.27 -0.43 13.38
N GLY A 343 -1.05 -0.10 13.71
CA GLY A 343 -0.69 1.04 14.54
C GLY A 343 0.04 0.60 15.81
N ASP A 344 0.42 1.62 16.60
CA ASP A 344 1.10 1.45 17.88
C ASP A 344 0.13 1.05 18.99
#